data_918112d285b85b909bfb2249f86108e7
#
_entry.id   918112d285b85b909bfb2249f86108e7
#
_cell.length_a   1.000
_cell.length_b   1.000
_cell.length_c   1.000
_cell.angle_alpha   90.00
_cell.angle_beta   90.00
_cell.angle_gamma   90.00
#
_symmetry.space_group_name_H-M   'P 1'
#
loop_
_entity.id
_entity.type
_entity.pdbx_description
1 polymer ?
#
loop_
_entity_poly.entity_id
_entity_poly.type
_entity_poly.pdbx_seq_one_letter_code
_entity_poly.pdbx_strand_id
1 'polypeptide(L)'
;MKVKVTIAVVLLLNLVLFGIWFIFIKPYTFTINTGISWSEKEKAKEEKNLHDFISNNLSKKDYGIYTTYLEKPNDKETTKGHSVLSESHGLWMLYAVGANDKDAFDESYGIIKDRLLTSKGLVAWRYDDNEISKGSSTIDDLRIIKALIYGSDRWQENKYKHLAASISQHLLKNVEDNGYIFDFNDGSSIGQDVTICYLDLTTMNYLKESNKKWDKIYANSLDLIKNA
;
A
#
# COMPACT_ATOMS: atom_id res chain seq x y z
N MET A 1 21.64 6.74 48.62
CA MET A 1 20.19 6.72 48.32
C MET A 1 19.88 7.28 46.91
N LYS A 2 20.40 8.45 46.53
CA LYS A 2 20.13 9.09 45.22
C LYS A 2 20.46 8.20 44.01
N VAL A 3 21.63 7.50 43.99
CA VAL A 3 22.05 6.63 42.86
C VAL A 3 21.10 5.46 42.63
N LYS A 4 20.59 4.81 43.70
CA LYS A 4 19.63 3.70 43.58
C LYS A 4 18.29 4.14 43.02
N VAL A 5 17.84 5.35 43.37
CA VAL A 5 16.60 5.96 42.81
C VAL A 5 16.77 6.28 41.34
N THR A 6 17.93 6.81 40.94
CA THR A 6 18.21 7.13 39.51
C THR A 6 18.23 5.86 38.65
N ILE A 7 18.84 4.77 39.13
CA ILE A 7 18.89 3.47 38.43
C ILE A 7 17.46 2.91 38.28
N ALA A 8 16.65 2.95 39.33
CA ALA A 8 15.26 2.48 39.28
C ALA A 8 14.40 3.26 38.25
N VAL A 9 14.55 4.59 38.21
CA VAL A 9 13.83 5.44 37.24
C VAL A 9 14.27 5.13 35.81
N VAL A 10 15.55 4.94 35.53
CA VAL A 10 16.05 4.58 34.19
C VAL A 10 15.54 3.21 33.76
N LEU A 11 15.49 2.23 34.64
CA LEU A 11 14.96 0.91 34.37
C LEU A 11 13.45 0.98 34.07
N LEU A 12 12.69 1.76 34.83
CA LEU A 12 11.26 1.93 34.61
C LEU A 12 10.98 2.61 33.25
N LEU A 13 11.73 3.64 32.89
CA LEU A 13 11.65 4.30 31.58
C LEU A 13 11.95 3.35 30.43
N ASN A 14 12.96 2.52 30.54
CA ASN A 14 13.26 1.51 29.52
C ASN A 14 12.17 0.45 29.41
N LEU A 15 11.56 0.01 30.52
CA LEU A 15 10.43 -0.91 30.50
C LEU A 15 9.18 -0.29 29.85
N VAL A 16 8.91 0.98 30.09
CA VAL A 16 7.81 1.71 29.45
C VAL A 16 8.06 1.87 27.95
N LEU A 17 9.27 2.28 27.55
CA LEU A 17 9.65 2.40 26.14
C LEU A 17 9.61 1.03 25.42
N PHE A 18 10.07 -0.04 26.08
CA PHE A 18 9.96 -1.39 25.55
C PHE A 18 8.50 -1.87 25.43
N GLY A 19 7.67 -1.54 26.41
CA GLY A 19 6.22 -1.81 26.35
C GLY A 19 5.54 -1.07 25.20
N ILE A 20 5.86 0.21 25.01
CA ILE A 20 5.36 1.02 23.88
C ILE A 20 5.85 0.42 22.55
N TRP A 21 7.14 0.07 22.45
CA TRP A 21 7.70 -0.58 21.27
C TRP A 21 7.01 -1.91 20.98
N PHE A 22 6.78 -2.74 22.00
CA PHE A 22 6.17 -4.05 21.85
C PHE A 22 4.70 -3.95 21.44
N ILE A 23 3.94 -2.99 21.97
CA ILE A 23 2.51 -2.80 21.68
C ILE A 23 2.28 -2.12 20.32
N PHE A 24 3.09 -1.11 19.98
CA PHE A 24 2.84 -0.26 18.81
C PHE A 24 3.72 -0.54 17.61
N ILE A 25 4.93 -1.09 17.78
CA ILE A 25 5.89 -1.30 16.69
C ILE A 25 5.97 -2.78 16.28
N LYS A 26 6.04 -3.69 17.24
CA LYS A 26 6.16 -5.12 16.94
C LYS A 26 5.00 -5.71 16.12
N PRO A 27 3.73 -5.32 16.34
CA PRO A 27 2.62 -5.82 15.53
C PRO A 27 2.72 -5.50 14.03
N TYR A 28 3.50 -4.50 13.67
CA TYR A 28 3.69 -4.05 12.29
C TYR A 28 4.89 -4.69 11.57
N THR A 29 5.58 -5.63 12.21
CA THR A 29 6.68 -6.34 11.60
C THR A 29 6.30 -7.80 11.34
N PHE A 30 6.42 -8.24 10.10
CA PHE A 30 6.26 -9.63 9.71
C PHE A 30 7.40 -10.06 8.80
N THR A 31 7.71 -11.36 8.80
CA THR A 31 8.71 -11.90 7.90
C THR A 31 8.08 -12.03 6.51
N ILE A 32 8.73 -11.44 5.52
CA ILE A 32 8.30 -11.58 4.12
C ILE A 32 9.25 -12.56 3.46
N ASN A 33 8.69 -13.60 2.87
CA ASN A 33 9.37 -14.48 1.93
C ASN A 33 8.49 -14.59 0.70
N THR A 34 8.82 -13.85 -0.34
CA THR A 34 8.04 -13.85 -1.58
C THR A 34 8.29 -15.09 -2.42
N GLY A 35 9.41 -15.78 -2.21
CA GLY A 35 9.88 -16.86 -3.06
C GLY A 35 10.30 -16.39 -4.47
N ILE A 36 10.36 -15.08 -4.69
CA ILE A 36 10.73 -14.50 -5.99
C ILE A 36 12.25 -14.48 -6.10
N SER A 37 12.76 -15.02 -7.20
CA SER A 37 14.16 -14.86 -7.59
C SER A 37 14.29 -13.60 -8.46
N TRP A 38 14.79 -12.53 -7.85
CA TRP A 38 15.01 -11.28 -8.56
C TRP A 38 16.20 -11.40 -9.50
N SER A 39 15.96 -11.23 -10.80
CA SER A 39 17.02 -11.16 -11.81
C SER A 39 17.03 -9.80 -12.47
N GLU A 40 18.20 -9.33 -12.86
CA GLU A 40 18.31 -8.17 -13.72
C GLU A 40 18.06 -8.60 -15.17
N LYS A 41 17.16 -7.88 -15.84
CA LYS A 41 16.93 -8.02 -17.28
C LYS A 41 17.22 -6.68 -17.92
N GLU A 42 17.89 -6.74 -19.05
CA GLU A 42 18.00 -5.56 -19.92
C GLU A 42 16.60 -5.18 -20.41
N LYS A 43 16.22 -3.92 -20.25
CA LYS A 43 14.93 -3.41 -20.72
C LYS A 43 14.92 -3.40 -22.25
N ALA A 44 13.86 -3.94 -22.85
CA ALA A 44 13.62 -3.80 -24.27
C ALA A 44 13.49 -2.32 -24.65
N LYS A 45 13.81 -2.00 -25.89
CA LYS A 45 13.73 -0.61 -26.39
C LYS A 45 12.32 -0.02 -26.24
N GLU A 46 11.31 -0.82 -26.50
CA GLU A 46 9.89 -0.45 -26.39
C GLU A 46 9.50 -0.18 -24.96
N GLU A 47 9.98 -1.00 -24.03
CA GLU A 47 9.76 -0.82 -22.58
C GLU A 47 10.40 0.49 -22.10
N LYS A 48 11.64 0.76 -22.53
CA LYS A 48 12.33 2.01 -22.21
C LYS A 48 11.57 3.23 -22.76
N ASN A 49 11.12 3.17 -24.03
CA ASN A 49 10.34 4.25 -24.63
C ASN A 49 9.04 4.51 -23.87
N LEU A 50 8.33 3.46 -23.44
CA LEU A 50 7.11 3.59 -22.65
C LEU A 50 7.38 4.18 -21.27
N HIS A 51 8.41 3.69 -20.59
CA HIS A 51 8.87 4.24 -19.31
C HIS A 51 9.18 5.73 -19.43
N ASP A 52 9.98 6.11 -20.42
CA ASP A 52 10.37 7.50 -20.65
C ASP A 52 9.15 8.37 -21.01
N PHE A 53 8.19 7.83 -21.77
CA PHE A 53 6.95 8.53 -22.07
C PHE A 53 6.13 8.81 -20.81
N ILE A 54 5.93 7.80 -19.94
CA ILE A 54 5.18 7.96 -18.69
C ILE A 54 5.88 8.96 -17.78
N SER A 55 7.19 8.80 -17.57
CA SER A 55 7.97 9.66 -16.68
C SER A 55 8.00 11.12 -17.13
N ASN A 56 8.11 11.36 -18.43
CA ASN A 56 8.25 12.72 -18.97
C ASN A 56 6.92 13.41 -19.27
N ASN A 57 5.84 12.67 -19.53
CA ASN A 57 4.59 13.24 -20.03
C ASN A 57 3.38 13.00 -19.14
N LEU A 58 3.39 11.92 -18.34
CA LEU A 58 2.29 11.56 -17.44
C LEU A 58 2.65 11.70 -15.97
N SER A 59 3.89 12.04 -15.63
CA SER A 59 4.32 12.20 -14.25
C SER A 59 4.75 13.64 -13.99
N LYS A 60 4.47 14.09 -12.77
CA LYS A 60 5.03 15.33 -12.24
C LYS A 60 5.67 15.01 -10.89
N LYS A 61 6.96 15.36 -10.77
CA LYS A 61 7.72 15.15 -9.54
C LYS A 61 6.96 15.69 -8.31
N ASP A 62 6.96 14.92 -7.24
CA ASP A 62 6.28 15.22 -5.98
C ASP A 62 4.75 15.40 -6.09
N TYR A 63 4.16 15.18 -7.26
CA TYR A 63 2.71 15.28 -7.46
C TYR A 63 2.09 13.92 -7.77
N GLY A 64 2.63 13.18 -8.72
CA GLY A 64 2.21 11.82 -9.07
C GLY A 64 2.00 11.58 -10.54
N ILE A 65 1.42 10.42 -10.85
CA ILE A 65 1.15 9.96 -12.20
C ILE A 65 -0.29 10.33 -12.56
N TYR A 66 -0.45 11.08 -13.64
CA TYR A 66 -1.73 11.54 -14.13
C TYR A 66 -2.54 10.43 -14.81
N THR A 67 -3.85 10.53 -14.73
CA THR A 67 -4.78 9.59 -15.37
C THR A 67 -4.83 9.76 -16.87
N THR A 68 -4.60 10.98 -17.36
CA THR A 68 -4.67 11.32 -18.79
C THR A 68 -3.49 12.21 -19.19
N TYR A 69 -3.10 12.11 -20.47
CA TYR A 69 -2.09 12.98 -21.06
C TYR A 69 -2.59 14.43 -21.25
N LEU A 70 -3.89 14.59 -21.49
CA LEU A 70 -4.50 15.91 -21.74
C LEU A 70 -5.07 16.49 -20.44
N GLU A 71 -4.71 17.75 -20.16
CA GLU A 71 -5.18 18.48 -18.98
C GLU A 71 -6.67 18.88 -19.04
N LYS A 72 -7.32 18.74 -20.19
CA LYS A 72 -8.71 19.21 -20.37
C LYS A 72 -9.65 18.47 -19.43
N PRO A 73 -10.33 19.17 -18.51
CA PRO A 73 -11.33 18.56 -17.65
C PRO A 73 -12.51 18.09 -18.47
N ASN A 74 -12.94 16.84 -18.25
CA ASN A 74 -14.22 16.36 -18.72
C ASN A 74 -15.16 16.36 -17.50
N ASP A 75 -16.08 17.30 -17.44
CA ASP A 75 -16.99 17.50 -16.30
C ASP A 75 -17.91 16.30 -16.00
N LYS A 76 -17.97 15.33 -16.91
CA LYS A 76 -18.80 14.12 -16.78
C LYS A 76 -18.03 12.91 -16.25
N GLU A 77 -16.71 12.97 -16.14
CA GLU A 77 -15.88 11.86 -15.70
C GLU A 77 -15.56 11.95 -14.22
N THR A 78 -15.46 10.79 -13.58
CA THR A 78 -15.07 10.67 -12.18
C THR A 78 -13.61 11.07 -11.95
N THR A 79 -12.77 10.89 -12.97
CA THR A 79 -11.36 11.32 -13.00
C THR A 79 -11.20 12.40 -14.06
N LYS A 80 -10.58 13.52 -13.70
CA LYS A 80 -10.51 14.71 -14.55
C LYS A 80 -9.05 15.07 -14.81
N GLY A 81 -8.73 15.26 -16.09
CA GLY A 81 -7.45 15.84 -16.49
C GLY A 81 -6.25 15.19 -15.80
N HIS A 82 -5.52 15.96 -15.00
CA HIS A 82 -4.33 15.52 -14.29
C HIS A 82 -4.60 14.96 -12.88
N SER A 83 -5.78 14.38 -12.63
CA SER A 83 -6.01 13.62 -11.40
C SER A 83 -4.98 12.50 -11.24
N VAL A 84 -4.61 12.23 -10.00
CA VAL A 84 -3.68 11.16 -9.61
C VAL A 84 -4.45 10.06 -8.89
N LEU A 85 -4.28 8.81 -9.29
CA LEU A 85 -4.95 7.66 -8.69
C LEU A 85 -3.97 6.77 -7.94
N SER A 86 -4.43 6.20 -6.83
CA SER A 86 -3.71 5.15 -6.11
C SER A 86 -3.42 3.94 -7.01
N GLU A 87 -4.35 3.61 -7.92
CA GLU A 87 -4.17 2.56 -8.92
C GLU A 87 -2.92 2.77 -9.77
N SER A 88 -2.73 3.98 -10.33
CA SER A 88 -1.57 4.30 -11.16
C SER A 88 -0.27 4.11 -10.39
N HIS A 89 -0.22 4.56 -9.14
CA HIS A 89 0.95 4.38 -8.28
C HIS A 89 1.21 2.92 -7.94
N GLY A 90 0.17 2.16 -7.61
CA GLY A 90 0.30 0.73 -7.32
C GLY A 90 0.85 -0.06 -8.51
N LEU A 91 0.35 0.20 -9.72
CA LEU A 91 0.83 -0.42 -10.96
C LEU A 91 2.26 0.00 -11.29
N TRP A 92 2.57 1.30 -11.15
CA TRP A 92 3.92 1.82 -11.40
C TRP A 92 4.96 1.25 -10.44
N MET A 93 4.61 1.13 -9.16
CA MET A 93 5.48 0.50 -8.15
C MET A 93 5.72 -0.98 -8.46
N LEU A 94 4.71 -1.74 -8.90
CA LEU A 94 4.88 -3.13 -9.34
C LEU A 94 5.81 -3.23 -10.56
N TYR A 95 5.68 -2.32 -11.51
CA TYR A 95 6.61 -2.23 -12.63
C TYR A 95 8.03 -1.88 -12.16
N ALA A 96 8.17 -0.83 -11.36
CA ALA A 96 9.46 -0.35 -10.86
C ALA A 96 10.22 -1.43 -10.07
N VAL A 97 9.53 -2.19 -9.22
CA VAL A 97 10.18 -3.30 -8.52
C VAL A 97 10.61 -4.40 -9.49
N GLY A 98 9.80 -4.73 -10.51
CA GLY A 98 10.17 -5.69 -11.56
C GLY A 98 11.37 -5.24 -12.39
N ALA A 99 11.41 -3.95 -12.72
CA ALA A 99 12.47 -3.31 -13.54
C ALA A 99 13.75 -2.94 -12.76
N ASN A 100 13.79 -3.18 -11.44
CA ASN A 100 14.85 -2.73 -10.54
C ASN A 100 15.06 -1.20 -10.53
N ASP A 101 13.97 -0.45 -10.67
CA ASP A 101 13.97 1.01 -10.67
C ASP A 101 13.57 1.53 -9.30
N LYS A 102 14.57 1.59 -8.40
CA LYS A 102 14.33 1.99 -7.00
C LYS A 102 13.91 3.45 -6.89
N ASP A 103 14.41 4.32 -7.76
CA ASP A 103 14.11 5.75 -7.70
C ASP A 103 12.66 6.02 -8.08
N ALA A 104 12.14 5.41 -9.14
CA ALA A 104 10.72 5.49 -9.51
C ALA A 104 9.81 4.88 -8.43
N PHE A 105 10.26 3.81 -7.78
CA PHE A 105 9.54 3.21 -6.65
C PHE A 105 9.50 4.14 -5.44
N ASP A 106 10.64 4.72 -5.06
CA ASP A 106 10.75 5.61 -3.89
C ASP A 106 9.95 6.91 -4.09
N GLU A 107 9.85 7.42 -5.30
CA GLU A 107 8.99 8.57 -5.60
C GLU A 107 7.51 8.25 -5.34
N SER A 108 7.01 7.13 -5.88
CA SER A 108 5.62 6.69 -5.63
C SER A 108 5.38 6.35 -4.16
N TYR A 109 6.34 5.71 -3.49
CA TYR A 109 6.28 5.46 -2.05
C TYR A 109 6.11 6.76 -1.25
N GLY A 110 6.88 7.79 -1.59
CA GLY A 110 6.79 9.11 -0.96
C GLY A 110 5.41 9.75 -1.14
N ILE A 111 4.88 9.73 -2.37
CA ILE A 111 3.56 10.28 -2.68
C ILE A 111 2.46 9.54 -1.92
N ILE A 112 2.48 8.20 -1.89
CA ILE A 112 1.51 7.42 -1.14
C ILE A 112 1.58 7.76 0.34
N LYS A 113 2.77 7.72 0.94
CA LYS A 113 2.96 7.92 2.37
C LYS A 113 2.60 9.34 2.82
N ASP A 114 3.03 10.34 2.05
CA ASP A 114 2.99 11.73 2.50
C ASP A 114 1.75 12.50 2.00
N ARG A 115 1.05 11.96 0.98
CA ARG A 115 -0.12 12.63 0.37
C ARG A 115 -1.38 11.80 0.32
N LEU A 116 -1.29 10.49 0.02
CA LEU A 116 -2.48 9.68 -0.25
C LEU A 116 -3.02 8.94 0.98
N LEU A 117 -2.32 8.89 2.12
CA LEU A 117 -2.87 8.26 3.31
C LEU A 117 -4.03 9.08 3.88
N THR A 118 -5.20 8.46 3.97
CA THR A 118 -6.39 9.03 4.61
C THR A 118 -6.23 9.05 6.14
N SER A 119 -7.11 9.76 6.84
CA SER A 119 -7.18 9.73 8.31
C SER A 119 -7.50 8.33 8.88
N LYS A 120 -8.00 7.42 8.06
CA LYS A 120 -8.24 6.01 8.40
C LYS A 120 -7.03 5.11 8.13
N GLY A 121 -5.93 5.65 7.59
CA GLY A 121 -4.72 4.91 7.25
C GLY A 121 -4.85 4.01 6.01
N LEU A 122 -5.92 4.17 5.23
CA LEU A 122 -6.12 3.59 3.90
C LEU A 122 -5.57 4.56 2.85
N VAL A 123 -5.30 4.09 1.64
CA VAL A 123 -4.84 4.97 0.57
C VAL A 123 -6.02 5.60 -0.14
N ALA A 124 -6.06 6.93 -0.21
CA ALA A 124 -7.07 7.66 -0.96
C ALA A 124 -7.03 7.23 -2.44
N TRP A 125 -8.19 6.85 -2.99
CA TRP A 125 -8.24 6.36 -4.38
C TRP A 125 -7.89 7.44 -5.41
N ARG A 126 -8.07 8.74 -5.05
CA ARG A 126 -7.82 9.89 -5.92
C ARG A 126 -7.28 11.10 -5.16
N TYR A 127 -6.38 11.81 -5.82
CA TYR A 127 -5.92 13.15 -5.47
C TYR A 127 -6.07 14.06 -6.69
N ASP A 128 -6.62 15.27 -6.48
CA ASP A 128 -6.95 16.22 -7.55
C ASP A 128 -6.82 17.65 -7.01
N ASP A 129 -6.01 18.50 -7.64
CA ASP A 129 -5.85 19.94 -7.33
C ASP A 129 -5.84 20.32 -5.83
N ASN A 130 -5.11 19.53 -5.02
CA ASN A 130 -5.04 19.62 -3.56
C ASN A 130 -6.26 19.08 -2.80
N GLU A 131 -7.22 18.46 -3.47
CA GLU A 131 -8.29 17.71 -2.82
C GLU A 131 -7.95 16.21 -2.78
N ILE A 132 -7.92 15.65 -1.58
CA ILE A 132 -7.74 14.21 -1.36
C ILE A 132 -9.10 13.57 -1.14
N SER A 133 -9.40 12.51 -1.89
CA SER A 133 -10.57 11.68 -1.62
C SER A 133 -10.55 11.14 -0.20
N LYS A 134 -11.68 11.14 0.47
CA LYS A 134 -11.83 10.48 1.78
C LYS A 134 -11.94 8.96 1.65
N GLY A 135 -12.33 8.47 0.47
CA GLY A 135 -12.49 7.06 0.19
C GLY A 135 -11.21 6.39 -0.29
N SER A 136 -11.17 5.07 -0.14
CA SER A 136 -10.12 4.17 -0.62
C SER A 136 -10.73 3.11 -1.53
N SER A 137 -9.89 2.47 -2.34
CA SER A 137 -10.24 1.29 -3.14
C SER A 137 -9.41 0.10 -2.63
N THR A 138 -10.09 -0.97 -2.24
CA THR A 138 -9.43 -2.14 -1.63
C THR A 138 -8.45 -2.82 -2.58
N ILE A 139 -8.77 -2.90 -3.88
CA ILE A 139 -7.83 -3.48 -4.85
C ILE A 139 -6.57 -2.64 -4.99
N ASP A 140 -6.68 -1.32 -4.89
CA ASP A 140 -5.52 -0.43 -4.98
C ASP A 140 -4.67 -0.53 -3.72
N ASP A 141 -5.30 -0.55 -2.54
CA ASP A 141 -4.61 -0.80 -1.27
C ASP A 141 -3.84 -2.14 -1.30
N LEU A 142 -4.47 -3.23 -1.77
CA LEU A 142 -3.84 -4.54 -1.90
C LEU A 142 -2.69 -4.53 -2.93
N ARG A 143 -2.85 -3.84 -4.05
CA ARG A 143 -1.81 -3.69 -5.09
C ARG A 143 -0.59 -2.93 -4.57
N ILE A 144 -0.84 -1.84 -3.82
CA ILE A 144 0.22 -1.06 -3.17
C ILE A 144 0.93 -1.90 -2.11
N ILE A 145 0.18 -2.63 -1.26
CA ILE A 145 0.75 -3.56 -0.29
C ILE A 145 1.65 -4.59 -0.98
N LYS A 146 1.18 -5.19 -2.08
CA LYS A 146 1.98 -6.14 -2.89
C LYS A 146 3.29 -5.51 -3.35
N ALA A 147 3.21 -4.33 -3.93
CA ALA A 147 4.40 -3.62 -4.40
C ALA A 147 5.38 -3.32 -3.26
N LEU A 148 4.88 -2.89 -2.12
CA LEU A 148 5.67 -2.62 -0.92
C LEU A 148 6.34 -3.89 -0.36
N ILE A 149 5.62 -5.02 -0.36
CA ILE A 149 6.17 -6.34 0.00
C ILE A 149 7.32 -6.70 -0.94
N TYR A 150 7.11 -6.60 -2.24
CA TYR A 150 8.12 -6.90 -3.25
C TYR A 150 9.32 -5.97 -3.17
N GLY A 151 9.10 -4.67 -3.00
CA GLY A 151 10.18 -3.70 -2.80
C GLY A 151 11.00 -3.97 -1.53
N SER A 152 10.33 -4.34 -0.44
CA SER A 152 11.02 -4.73 0.79
C SER A 152 11.86 -5.98 0.60
N ASP A 153 11.35 -6.98 -0.13
CA ASP A 153 12.07 -8.21 -0.43
C ASP A 153 13.27 -7.96 -1.38
N ARG A 154 13.06 -7.20 -2.45
CA ARG A 154 14.11 -6.93 -3.44
C ARG A 154 15.25 -6.08 -2.91
N TRP A 155 14.93 -4.99 -2.22
CA TRP A 155 15.92 -4.00 -1.77
C TRP A 155 16.24 -4.06 -0.28
N GLN A 156 15.65 -5.02 0.46
CA GLN A 156 15.85 -5.24 1.91
C GLN A 156 15.56 -3.99 2.75
N GLU A 157 14.54 -3.21 2.34
CA GLU A 157 14.15 -1.94 2.97
C GLU A 157 12.96 -2.13 3.91
N ASN A 158 13.20 -2.00 5.20
CA ASN A 158 12.16 -2.14 6.23
C ASN A 158 11.07 -1.07 6.15
N LYS A 159 11.36 0.13 5.62
CA LYS A 159 10.37 1.20 5.47
C LYS A 159 9.16 0.78 4.64
N TYR A 160 9.36 0.00 3.58
CA TYR A 160 8.29 -0.51 2.73
C TYR A 160 7.44 -1.54 3.48
N LYS A 161 8.09 -2.47 4.17
CA LYS A 161 7.40 -3.47 4.99
C LYS A 161 6.53 -2.84 6.08
N HIS A 162 7.03 -1.79 6.73
CA HIS A 162 6.27 -1.08 7.76
C HIS A 162 5.02 -0.41 7.18
N LEU A 163 5.12 0.23 6.01
CA LEU A 163 3.96 0.84 5.37
C LEU A 163 2.95 -0.22 4.91
N ALA A 164 3.41 -1.33 4.30
CA ALA A 164 2.56 -2.45 3.92
C ALA A 164 1.78 -3.01 5.12
N ALA A 165 2.47 -3.25 6.24
CA ALA A 165 1.85 -3.72 7.47
C ALA A 165 0.84 -2.71 8.03
N SER A 166 1.14 -1.42 8.00
CA SER A 166 0.24 -0.36 8.44
C SER A 166 -1.05 -0.33 7.61
N ILE A 167 -0.96 -0.28 6.28
CA ILE A 167 -2.14 -0.27 5.39
C ILE A 167 -2.96 -1.55 5.61
N SER A 168 -2.31 -2.72 5.70
CA SER A 168 -2.97 -4.01 5.96
C SER A 168 -3.79 -4.00 7.26
N GLN A 169 -3.26 -3.46 8.35
CA GLN A 169 -3.98 -3.34 9.61
C GLN A 169 -5.20 -2.40 9.49
N HIS A 170 -5.07 -1.32 8.72
CA HIS A 170 -6.18 -0.39 8.49
C HIS A 170 -7.25 -0.98 7.57
N LEU A 171 -6.91 -1.85 6.61
CA LEU A 171 -7.87 -2.65 5.85
C LEU A 171 -8.70 -3.54 6.78
N LEU A 172 -8.03 -4.30 7.67
CA LEU A 172 -8.72 -5.15 8.66
C LEU A 172 -9.61 -4.38 9.64
N LYS A 173 -9.37 -3.10 9.83
CA LYS A 173 -10.17 -2.24 10.72
C LYS A 173 -11.32 -1.55 10.00
N ASN A 174 -11.16 -1.20 8.73
CA ASN A 174 -12.03 -0.26 8.05
C ASN A 174 -12.74 -0.81 6.81
N VAL A 175 -12.39 -2.01 6.35
CA VAL A 175 -12.92 -2.61 5.10
C VAL A 175 -13.29 -4.09 5.29
N GLU A 176 -12.85 -4.74 6.38
CA GLU A 176 -13.19 -6.14 6.69
C GLU A 176 -14.44 -6.22 7.55
N ASP A 177 -15.34 -7.14 7.23
CA ASP A 177 -16.42 -7.61 8.10
C ASP A 177 -16.66 -9.10 7.93
N ASN A 178 -16.80 -9.81 9.04
CA ASN A 178 -17.13 -11.24 9.11
C ASN A 178 -16.18 -12.17 8.30
N GLY A 179 -14.97 -11.73 8.00
CA GLY A 179 -13.97 -12.47 7.21
C GLY A 179 -14.12 -12.26 5.71
N TYR A 180 -14.81 -11.23 5.30
CA TYR A 180 -14.85 -10.73 3.93
C TYR A 180 -14.21 -9.36 3.87
N ILE A 181 -13.54 -9.07 2.76
CA ILE A 181 -12.99 -7.74 2.49
C ILE A 181 -13.80 -7.11 1.37
N PHE A 182 -14.35 -5.93 1.64
CA PHE A 182 -15.25 -5.22 0.72
C PHE A 182 -14.49 -4.31 -0.23
N ASP A 183 -15.13 -3.87 -1.30
CA ASP A 183 -14.48 -3.18 -2.41
C ASP A 183 -13.87 -1.83 -2.04
N PHE A 184 -14.45 -1.12 -1.06
CA PHE A 184 -14.01 0.23 -0.71
C PHE A 184 -14.46 0.66 0.69
N ASN A 185 -13.87 1.75 1.17
CA ASN A 185 -14.41 2.59 2.25
C ASN A 185 -14.58 4.00 1.68
N ASP A 186 -15.77 4.59 1.79
CA ASP A 186 -16.07 5.93 1.24
C ASP A 186 -15.62 7.09 2.15
N GLY A 187 -14.93 6.77 3.24
CA GLY A 187 -14.54 7.72 4.29
C GLY A 187 -15.50 7.71 5.49
N SER A 188 -16.70 7.18 5.34
CA SER A 188 -17.73 7.08 6.38
C SER A 188 -18.11 5.62 6.66
N SER A 189 -18.38 4.85 5.62
CA SER A 189 -18.88 3.48 5.65
C SER A 189 -18.08 2.54 4.76
N ILE A 190 -18.21 1.25 5.03
CA ILE A 190 -17.69 0.16 4.19
C ILE A 190 -18.66 -0.04 3.01
N GLY A 191 -18.14 -0.35 1.83
CA GLY A 191 -18.91 -0.82 0.68
C GLY A 191 -19.72 -2.08 1.02
N GLN A 192 -20.70 -2.41 0.19
CA GLN A 192 -21.56 -3.58 0.41
C GLN A 192 -21.23 -4.74 -0.55
N ASP A 193 -20.37 -4.51 -1.51
CA ASP A 193 -20.03 -5.46 -2.55
C ASP A 193 -18.62 -6.04 -2.35
N VAL A 194 -18.45 -7.28 -2.82
CA VAL A 194 -17.17 -7.97 -2.95
C VAL A 194 -17.00 -8.35 -4.42
N THR A 195 -16.25 -7.54 -5.14
CA THR A 195 -15.96 -7.79 -6.55
C THR A 195 -14.86 -8.83 -6.69
N ILE A 196 -15.14 -9.94 -7.39
CA ILE A 196 -14.23 -11.09 -7.48
C ILE A 196 -12.86 -10.72 -8.05
N CYS A 197 -12.80 -9.87 -9.07
CA CYS A 197 -11.51 -9.43 -9.64
C CYS A 197 -10.70 -8.51 -8.70
N TYR A 198 -11.26 -8.07 -7.57
CA TYR A 198 -10.54 -7.32 -6.55
C TYR A 198 -9.85 -8.22 -5.51
N LEU A 199 -10.14 -9.52 -5.53
CA LEU A 199 -9.62 -10.49 -4.56
C LEU A 199 -8.19 -10.92 -4.94
N ASP A 200 -7.20 -10.15 -4.54
CA ASP A 200 -5.79 -10.49 -4.75
C ASP A 200 -5.30 -11.54 -3.75
N LEU A 201 -5.56 -12.82 -4.06
CA LEU A 201 -5.16 -13.95 -3.22
C LEU A 201 -3.65 -14.01 -2.93
N THR A 202 -2.82 -13.55 -3.86
CA THR A 202 -1.36 -13.54 -3.65
C THR A 202 -0.98 -12.60 -2.51
N THR A 203 -1.50 -11.38 -2.54
CA THR A 203 -1.27 -10.39 -1.46
C THR A 203 -1.85 -10.87 -0.15
N MET A 204 -3.10 -11.36 -0.15
CA MET A 204 -3.73 -11.91 1.05
C MET A 204 -2.92 -13.06 1.66
N ASN A 205 -2.32 -13.91 0.83
CA ASN A 205 -1.46 -15.01 1.31
C ASN A 205 -0.20 -14.50 2.03
N TYR A 206 0.46 -13.46 1.53
CA TYR A 206 1.57 -12.85 2.25
C TYR A 206 1.15 -12.23 3.59
N LEU A 207 -0.05 -11.67 3.65
CA LEU A 207 -0.56 -10.99 4.83
C LEU A 207 -0.95 -11.91 5.99
N LYS A 208 -1.13 -13.22 5.75
CA LYS A 208 -1.40 -14.22 6.80
C LYS A 208 -0.32 -14.22 7.89
N GLU A 209 0.94 -14.01 7.49
CA GLU A 209 2.05 -13.94 8.44
C GLU A 209 1.98 -12.70 9.35
N SER A 210 1.27 -11.67 8.90
CA SER A 210 1.10 -10.42 9.66
C SER A 210 -0.05 -10.48 10.67
N ASN A 211 -1.15 -11.14 10.30
CA ASN A 211 -2.33 -11.25 11.14
C ASN A 211 -3.21 -12.43 10.70
N LYS A 212 -3.56 -13.32 11.64
CA LYS A 212 -4.38 -14.51 11.40
C LYS A 212 -5.80 -14.23 10.85
N LYS A 213 -6.31 -13.01 10.97
CA LYS A 213 -7.57 -12.65 10.30
C LYS A 213 -7.50 -12.84 8.78
N TRP A 214 -6.31 -12.66 8.18
CA TRP A 214 -6.11 -12.90 6.76
C TRP A 214 -6.26 -14.36 6.34
N ASP A 215 -6.11 -15.32 7.26
CA ASP A 215 -6.40 -16.74 6.96
C ASP A 215 -7.87 -16.93 6.57
N LYS A 216 -8.78 -16.34 7.36
CA LYS A 216 -10.23 -16.41 7.10
C LYS A 216 -10.60 -15.64 5.83
N ILE A 217 -10.08 -14.43 5.66
CA ILE A 217 -10.32 -13.60 4.47
C ILE A 217 -9.86 -14.35 3.21
N TYR A 218 -8.66 -14.91 3.22
CA TYR A 218 -8.13 -15.70 2.12
C TYR A 218 -9.03 -16.90 1.79
N ALA A 219 -9.43 -17.69 2.80
CA ALA A 219 -10.26 -18.86 2.61
C ALA A 219 -11.62 -18.50 2.01
N ASN A 220 -12.29 -17.47 2.54
CA ASN A 220 -13.57 -16.99 2.04
C ASN A 220 -13.43 -16.42 0.59
N SER A 221 -12.37 -15.66 0.32
CA SER A 221 -12.11 -15.13 -1.02
C SER A 221 -11.87 -16.23 -2.05
N LEU A 222 -11.11 -17.27 -1.67
CA LEU A 222 -10.90 -18.43 -2.52
C LEU A 222 -12.20 -19.20 -2.79
N ASP A 223 -13.07 -19.31 -1.79
CA ASP A 223 -14.36 -19.95 -1.93
C ASP A 223 -15.29 -19.16 -2.86
N LEU A 224 -15.36 -17.83 -2.70
CA LEU A 224 -16.09 -16.98 -3.64
C LEU A 224 -15.64 -17.15 -5.08
N ILE A 225 -14.32 -17.16 -5.34
CA ILE A 225 -13.79 -17.34 -6.70
C ILE A 225 -14.14 -18.71 -7.28
N LYS A 226 -14.16 -19.77 -6.44
CA LYS A 226 -14.49 -21.12 -6.92
C LYS A 226 -15.97 -21.33 -7.22
N ASN A 227 -16.84 -20.53 -6.61
CA ASN A 227 -18.29 -20.67 -6.72
C ASN A 227 -18.94 -19.63 -7.65
N ALA A 228 -18.15 -18.75 -8.25
CA ALA A 228 -18.59 -17.78 -9.24
C ALA A 228 -18.57 -18.37 -10.65
#